data_a51498e3ab6e1f240df18c2da55544b1
#
_entry.id   a51498e3ab6e1f240df18c2da55544b1
#
_cell.length_a   1.000
_cell.length_b   1.000
_cell.length_c   1.000
_cell.angle_alpha   90.00
_cell.angle_beta   90.00
_cell.angle_gamma   90.00
#
_symmetry.space_group_name_H-M   'P 1'
#
loop_
_entity.id
_entity.type
_entity.pdbx_description
1 polymer ?
#
loop_
_entity_poly.entity_id
_entity_poly.type
_entity_poly.pdbx_seq_one_letter_code
_entity_poly.pdbx_strand_id
1 'polypeptide(L)'
;GLPSGIYELAERLKEEAHNIAPDFMTGLGQETYYHEGLMDHLREGKALTLEGSQYVLVEFDPQVSYEKMYQAIRKLTMARYIPVIAHVERYTCLRQGTNLSEIARCDCRLQMNYSSLSGNHLWDKETRWCRKQVTEGRIFCLGTDMHRMDYRKPDIEESFCWLVKHLDGRRLHSLLR
;
A
#
# COMPACT_ATOMS: atom_id res chain seq x y z
N GLY A 1 -5.14 6.34 21.03
CA GLY A 1 -6.37 6.66 20.30
C GLY A 1 -6.08 7.58 19.13
N LEU A 2 -7.01 7.68 18.20
CA LEU A 2 -6.90 8.60 17.07
C LEU A 2 -6.81 10.03 17.55
N PRO A 3 -6.03 10.91 16.90
CA PRO A 3 -5.99 12.33 17.24
C PRO A 3 -7.39 12.96 17.15
N SER A 4 -7.77 13.76 18.14
CA SER A 4 -9.01 14.56 18.05
C SER A 4 -8.95 15.46 16.83
N GLY A 5 -10.03 15.55 16.06
CA GLY A 5 -10.10 16.39 14.87
C GLY A 5 -9.60 15.75 13.56
N ILE A 6 -9.14 14.48 13.55
CA ILE A 6 -8.69 13.84 12.32
C ILE A 6 -9.82 13.76 11.26
N TYR A 7 -11.04 13.51 11.69
CA TYR A 7 -12.20 13.46 10.79
C TYR A 7 -12.54 14.84 10.23
N GLU A 8 -12.49 15.90 11.05
CA GLU A 8 -12.71 17.28 10.58
C GLU A 8 -11.65 17.70 9.56
N LEU A 9 -10.39 17.33 9.82
CA LEU A 9 -9.30 17.61 8.87
C LEU A 9 -9.49 16.84 7.57
N ALA A 10 -9.90 15.57 7.64
CA ALA A 10 -10.16 14.74 6.46
C ALA A 10 -11.29 15.33 5.60
N GLU A 11 -12.40 15.77 6.21
CA GLU A 11 -13.50 16.41 5.46
C GLU A 11 -13.08 17.73 4.81
N ARG A 12 -12.31 18.56 5.50
CA ARG A 12 -11.74 19.78 4.90
C ARG A 12 -10.83 19.48 3.71
N LEU A 13 -9.96 18.49 3.82
CA LEU A 13 -9.09 18.08 2.71
C LEU A 13 -9.89 17.53 1.53
N LYS A 14 -10.97 16.82 1.80
CA LYS A 14 -11.89 16.32 0.78
C LYS A 14 -12.59 17.45 0.03
N GLU A 15 -13.07 18.45 0.74
CA GLU A 15 -13.69 19.64 0.15
C GLU A 15 -12.68 20.39 -0.73
N GLU A 16 -11.46 20.63 -0.24
CA GLU A 16 -10.43 21.32 -1.02
C GLU A 16 -10.01 20.52 -2.25
N ALA A 17 -9.85 19.20 -2.13
CA ALA A 17 -9.54 18.33 -3.25
C ALA A 17 -10.66 18.37 -4.31
N HIS A 18 -11.93 18.33 -3.89
CA HIS A 18 -13.07 18.42 -4.78
C HIS A 18 -13.15 19.79 -5.52
N ASN A 19 -12.80 20.88 -4.83
CA ASN A 19 -12.75 22.21 -5.44
C ASN A 19 -11.69 22.31 -6.54
N ILE A 20 -10.56 21.61 -6.39
CA ILE A 20 -9.47 21.60 -7.37
C ILE A 20 -9.76 20.61 -8.52
N ALA A 21 -10.23 19.43 -8.18
CA ALA A 21 -10.48 18.33 -9.11
C ALA A 21 -11.75 17.57 -8.70
N PRO A 22 -12.93 17.95 -9.22
CA PRO A 22 -14.22 17.39 -8.81
C PRO A 22 -14.35 15.87 -8.94
N ASP A 23 -13.63 15.28 -9.90
CA ASP A 23 -13.63 13.83 -10.15
C ASP A 23 -12.60 13.08 -9.29
N PHE A 24 -11.78 13.80 -8.49
CA PHE A 24 -10.79 13.17 -7.65
C PHE A 24 -11.40 12.67 -6.35
N MET A 25 -11.38 11.36 -6.18
CA MET A 25 -11.90 10.73 -4.97
C MET A 25 -10.83 10.66 -3.87
N THR A 26 -11.20 11.09 -2.68
CA THR A 26 -10.36 11.02 -1.49
C THR A 26 -11.02 10.16 -0.43
N GLY A 27 -10.20 9.52 0.39
CA GLY A 27 -10.67 8.69 1.48
C GLY A 27 -9.75 8.78 2.69
N LEU A 28 -10.32 8.55 3.88
CA LEU A 28 -9.56 8.48 5.12
C LEU A 28 -9.19 7.03 5.42
N GLY A 29 -7.93 6.81 5.72
CA GLY A 29 -7.40 5.54 6.19
C GLY A 29 -6.23 5.74 7.13
N GLN A 30 -5.79 4.66 7.75
CA GLN A 30 -4.61 4.67 8.60
C GLN A 30 -3.65 3.59 8.16
N GLU A 31 -2.38 3.95 7.95
CA GLU A 31 -1.31 2.98 7.92
C GLU A 31 -0.97 2.58 9.36
N THR A 32 -1.12 1.31 9.66
CA THR A 32 -0.97 0.79 11.02
C THR A 32 0.18 -0.18 11.09
N TYR A 33 1.14 0.09 11.97
CA TYR A 33 2.21 -0.87 12.27
C TYR A 33 1.61 -2.11 12.96
N TYR A 34 1.93 -3.29 12.42
CA TYR A 34 1.38 -4.54 12.96
C TYR A 34 1.87 -4.82 14.37
N HIS A 35 0.92 -5.10 15.26
CA HIS A 35 1.16 -5.60 16.62
C HIS A 35 0.05 -6.58 17.03
N GLU A 36 0.28 -7.40 18.03
CA GLU A 36 -0.67 -8.46 18.44
C GLU A 36 -2.06 -7.94 18.85
N GLY A 37 -2.14 -6.71 19.37
CA GLY A 37 -3.41 -6.06 19.77
C GLY A 37 -4.14 -5.34 18.63
N LEU A 38 -3.65 -5.41 17.38
CA LEU A 38 -4.24 -4.65 16.26
C LEU A 38 -5.73 -4.98 16.05
N MET A 39 -6.12 -6.27 16.13
CA MET A 39 -7.52 -6.67 15.97
C MET A 39 -8.45 -6.04 16.99
N ASP A 40 -7.99 -5.91 18.24
CA ASP A 40 -8.79 -5.27 19.29
C ASP A 40 -8.88 -3.76 19.05
N HIS A 41 -7.79 -3.14 18.63
CA HIS A 41 -7.80 -1.72 18.23
C HIS A 41 -8.76 -1.44 17.07
N LEU A 42 -8.82 -2.31 16.06
CA LEU A 42 -9.77 -2.18 14.95
C LEU A 42 -11.22 -2.33 15.42
N ARG A 43 -11.52 -3.31 16.28
CA ARG A 43 -12.88 -3.53 16.85
C ARG A 43 -13.34 -2.37 17.73
N GLU A 44 -12.42 -1.77 18.47
CA GLU A 44 -12.66 -0.66 19.38
C GLU A 44 -12.62 0.72 18.70
N GLY A 45 -12.38 0.77 17.38
CA GLY A 45 -12.24 2.02 16.65
C GLY A 45 -11.00 2.85 17.03
N LYS A 46 -9.98 2.21 17.62
CA LYS A 46 -8.68 2.83 17.96
C LYS A 46 -7.70 2.81 16.79
N ALA A 47 -7.98 2.00 15.77
CA ALA A 47 -7.32 1.98 14.50
C ALA A 47 -8.35 2.04 13.38
N LEU A 48 -8.00 2.70 12.25
CA LEU A 48 -8.90 2.88 11.11
C LEU A 48 -8.63 1.86 10.01
N THR A 49 -9.72 1.40 9.40
CA THR A 49 -9.68 0.76 8.09
C THR A 49 -9.64 1.83 6.99
N LEU A 50 -9.41 1.44 5.74
CA LEU A 50 -9.50 2.35 4.61
C LEU A 50 -10.97 2.67 4.32
N GLU A 51 -11.39 3.92 4.50
CA GLU A 51 -12.77 4.39 4.27
C GLU A 51 -13.86 3.57 4.99
N GLY A 52 -13.60 3.10 6.19
CA GLY A 52 -14.56 2.26 6.92
C GLY A 52 -14.85 0.89 6.27
N SER A 53 -14.09 0.51 5.26
CA SER A 53 -14.20 -0.78 4.56
C SER A 53 -13.60 -1.93 5.37
N GLN A 54 -13.47 -3.11 4.77
CA GLN A 54 -12.74 -4.23 5.37
C GLN A 54 -11.22 -4.16 5.14
N TYR A 55 -10.74 -3.22 4.32
CA TYR A 55 -9.31 -3.08 4.02
C TYR A 55 -8.56 -2.42 5.17
N VAL A 56 -7.47 -3.05 5.59
CA VAL A 56 -6.56 -2.53 6.64
C VAL A 56 -5.17 -2.38 6.05
N LEU A 57 -4.66 -1.15 5.98
CA LEU A 57 -3.30 -0.90 5.53
C LEU A 57 -2.33 -1.21 6.68
N VAL A 58 -1.46 -2.20 6.47
CA VAL A 58 -0.58 -2.75 7.50
C VAL A 58 0.86 -2.65 7.10
N GLU A 59 1.66 -2.03 7.96
CA GLU A 59 3.11 -2.00 7.87
C GLU A 59 3.74 -3.00 8.86
N PHE A 60 4.86 -3.58 8.47
CA PHE A 60 5.68 -4.47 9.31
C PHE A 60 7.09 -3.92 9.47
N ASP A 61 7.84 -4.48 10.42
CA ASP A 61 9.28 -4.28 10.47
C ASP A 61 9.93 -4.75 9.16
N PRO A 62 10.83 -3.99 8.53
CA PRO A 62 11.53 -4.41 7.31
C PRO A 62 12.26 -5.75 7.42
N GLN A 63 12.64 -6.16 8.64
CA GLN A 63 13.29 -7.42 8.96
C GLN A 63 12.31 -8.50 9.47
N VAL A 64 11.02 -8.29 9.34
CA VAL A 64 10.01 -9.29 9.72
C VAL A 64 10.29 -10.63 9.02
N SER A 65 10.17 -11.74 9.75
CA SER A 65 10.26 -13.05 9.12
C SER A 65 9.02 -13.34 8.29
N TYR A 66 9.18 -14.10 7.20
CA TYR A 66 8.08 -14.54 6.36
C TYR A 66 6.96 -15.21 7.17
N GLU A 67 7.32 -16.09 8.09
CA GLU A 67 6.37 -16.81 8.93
C GLU A 67 5.52 -15.87 9.80
N LYS A 68 6.15 -14.87 10.45
CA LYS A 68 5.42 -13.88 11.26
C LYS A 68 4.47 -13.06 10.40
N MET A 69 4.91 -12.61 9.23
CA MET A 69 4.06 -11.87 8.30
C MET A 69 2.87 -12.73 7.84
N TYR A 70 3.12 -13.97 7.45
CA TYR A 70 2.08 -14.91 7.02
C TYR A 70 1.05 -15.17 8.14
N GLN A 71 1.50 -15.38 9.37
CA GLN A 71 0.62 -15.57 10.53
C GLN A 71 -0.22 -14.32 10.82
N ALA A 72 0.36 -13.12 10.70
CA ALA A 72 -0.35 -11.86 10.85
C ALA A 72 -1.46 -11.70 9.81
N ILE A 73 -1.15 -11.96 8.54
CA ILE A 73 -2.14 -11.96 7.44
C ILE A 73 -3.27 -12.94 7.76
N ARG A 74 -2.95 -14.16 8.17
CA ARG A 74 -3.94 -15.17 8.55
C ARG A 74 -4.84 -14.71 9.69
N LYS A 75 -4.29 -14.11 10.73
CA LYS A 75 -5.07 -13.59 11.87
C LYS A 75 -6.07 -12.50 11.41
N LEU A 76 -5.61 -11.55 10.57
CA LEU A 76 -6.47 -10.49 10.04
C LEU A 76 -7.59 -11.04 9.14
N THR A 77 -7.27 -11.96 8.23
CA THR A 77 -8.26 -12.56 7.32
C THR A 77 -9.29 -13.41 8.07
N MET A 78 -8.89 -14.15 9.10
CA MET A 78 -9.81 -14.88 9.98
C MET A 78 -10.75 -13.93 10.76
N ALA A 79 -10.29 -12.72 11.06
CA ALA A 79 -11.11 -11.67 11.66
C ALA A 79 -11.96 -10.90 10.62
N ARG A 80 -12.00 -11.36 9.36
CA ARG A 80 -12.75 -10.80 8.22
C ARG A 80 -12.24 -9.43 7.74
N TYR A 81 -11.01 -9.09 8.03
CA TYR A 81 -10.33 -7.97 7.41
C TYR A 81 -9.59 -8.43 6.15
N ILE A 82 -9.37 -7.51 5.23
CA ILE A 82 -8.53 -7.71 4.04
C ILE A 82 -7.25 -6.90 4.25
N PRO A 83 -6.14 -7.51 4.67
CA PRO A 83 -4.89 -6.77 4.85
C PRO A 83 -4.38 -6.24 3.52
N VAL A 84 -4.04 -4.98 3.47
CA VAL A 84 -3.24 -4.35 2.42
C VAL A 84 -1.83 -4.19 2.98
N ILE A 85 -0.89 -4.96 2.47
CA ILE A 85 0.49 -4.90 2.96
C ILE A 85 1.17 -3.70 2.32
N ALA A 86 1.54 -2.72 3.15
CA ALA A 86 2.15 -1.48 2.72
C ALA A 86 3.57 -1.72 2.19
N HIS A 87 3.97 -0.95 1.16
CA HIS A 87 5.31 -0.88 0.57
C HIS A 87 6.11 -2.21 0.60
N VAL A 88 5.53 -3.24 -0.04
CA VAL A 88 6.03 -4.64 0.00
C VAL A 88 7.48 -4.79 -0.43
N GLU A 89 8.01 -3.86 -1.19
CA GLU A 89 9.40 -3.81 -1.62
C GLU A 89 10.40 -3.64 -0.47
N ARG A 90 9.95 -3.16 0.69
CA ARG A 90 10.83 -2.95 1.86
C ARG A 90 11.13 -4.24 2.63
N TYR A 91 10.33 -5.29 2.44
CA TYR A 91 10.48 -6.51 3.23
C TYR A 91 11.45 -7.49 2.59
N THR A 92 12.59 -7.70 3.23
CA THR A 92 13.63 -8.63 2.75
C THR A 92 13.11 -10.06 2.60
N CYS A 93 12.21 -10.50 3.47
CA CYS A 93 11.62 -11.83 3.42
C CYS A 93 10.80 -12.07 2.14
N LEU A 94 10.15 -11.03 1.57
CA LEU A 94 9.35 -11.15 0.35
C LEU A 94 10.18 -11.22 -0.94
N ARG A 95 11.45 -10.83 -0.88
CA ARG A 95 12.38 -10.93 -2.01
C ARG A 95 13.00 -12.32 -2.16
N GLN A 96 12.78 -13.22 -1.20
CA GLN A 96 13.36 -14.56 -1.20
C GLN A 96 12.44 -15.57 -1.90
N GLY A 97 13.02 -16.35 -2.80
CA GLY A 97 12.35 -17.47 -3.45
C GLY A 97 10.97 -17.12 -4.03
N THR A 98 9.94 -17.83 -3.59
CA THR A 98 8.54 -17.69 -4.02
C THR A 98 7.67 -16.91 -3.04
N ASN A 99 8.24 -16.40 -1.95
CA ASN A 99 7.50 -15.83 -0.82
C ASN A 99 6.46 -14.77 -1.22
N LEU A 100 6.83 -13.80 -2.07
CA LEU A 100 5.87 -12.80 -2.52
C LEU A 100 4.72 -13.44 -3.32
N SER A 101 5.04 -14.42 -4.18
CA SER A 101 4.02 -15.11 -4.98
C SER A 101 3.06 -15.91 -4.12
N GLU A 102 3.52 -16.44 -3.00
CA GLU A 102 2.70 -17.19 -2.03
C GLU A 102 1.80 -16.23 -1.25
N ILE A 103 2.35 -15.12 -0.74
CA ILE A 103 1.56 -14.08 -0.06
C ILE A 103 0.52 -13.48 -1.02
N ALA A 104 0.85 -13.23 -2.28
CA ALA A 104 -0.09 -12.70 -3.27
C ALA A 104 -1.29 -13.62 -3.57
N ARG A 105 -1.21 -14.90 -3.19
CA ARG A 105 -2.33 -15.87 -3.29
C ARG A 105 -3.17 -15.94 -2.01
N CYS A 106 -2.74 -15.30 -0.94
CA CYS A 106 -3.52 -15.18 0.27
C CYS A 106 -4.63 -14.12 0.10
N ASP A 107 -5.62 -14.13 0.98
CA ASP A 107 -6.70 -13.14 1.00
C ASP A 107 -6.20 -11.78 1.51
N CYS A 108 -5.14 -11.26 0.90
CA CYS A 108 -4.56 -9.95 1.17
C CYS A 108 -4.31 -9.19 -0.15
N ARG A 109 -3.90 -7.94 -0.02
CA ARG A 109 -3.52 -7.09 -1.15
C ARG A 109 -2.11 -6.55 -0.91
N LEU A 110 -1.39 -6.32 -1.99
CA LEU A 110 -0.02 -5.84 -1.94
C LEU A 110 0.05 -4.43 -2.50
N GLN A 111 0.51 -3.49 -1.70
CA GLN A 111 0.77 -2.12 -2.11
C GLN A 111 2.27 -1.93 -2.29
N MET A 112 2.67 -1.16 -3.31
CA MET A 112 4.06 -0.81 -3.60
C MET A 112 4.18 0.70 -3.79
N ASN A 113 5.33 1.27 -3.48
CA ASN A 113 5.55 2.69 -3.69
C ASN A 113 5.92 3.01 -5.15
N TYR A 114 5.40 4.14 -5.67
CA TYR A 114 5.75 4.63 -7.00
C TYR A 114 7.27 4.79 -7.16
N SER A 115 7.93 5.36 -6.17
CA SER A 115 9.38 5.60 -6.20
C SER A 115 10.21 4.33 -6.46
N SER A 116 9.68 3.15 -6.10
CA SER A 116 10.36 1.87 -6.33
C SER A 116 10.36 1.42 -7.79
N LEU A 117 9.55 2.07 -8.63
CA LEU A 117 9.53 1.85 -10.08
C LEU A 117 10.38 2.85 -10.85
N SER A 118 10.83 3.95 -10.20
CA SER A 118 11.68 4.98 -10.76
C SER A 118 13.13 4.48 -10.86
N GLY A 119 13.89 5.06 -11.77
CA GLY A 119 15.32 4.79 -11.93
C GLY A 119 15.67 4.19 -13.30
N ASN A 120 16.72 4.75 -13.87
CA ASN A 120 17.24 4.37 -15.17
C ASN A 120 18.40 3.36 -15.09
N HIS A 121 18.73 2.88 -13.90
CA HIS A 121 19.85 1.96 -13.75
C HIS A 121 19.42 0.54 -14.16
N LEU A 122 19.85 0.15 -15.36
CA LEU A 122 19.70 -1.22 -15.88
C LEU A 122 20.25 -2.30 -14.94
N TRP A 123 21.09 -1.88 -13.99
CA TRP A 123 21.75 -2.75 -13.00
C TRP A 123 21.08 -2.75 -11.63
N ASP A 124 20.08 -1.90 -11.38
CA ASP A 124 19.36 -1.88 -10.11
C ASP A 124 18.46 -3.12 -10.00
N LYS A 125 18.91 -4.04 -9.16
CA LYS A 125 18.19 -5.31 -8.92
C LYS A 125 16.84 -5.08 -8.23
N GLU A 126 16.74 -4.05 -7.39
CA GLU A 126 15.51 -3.75 -6.64
C GLU A 126 14.44 -3.20 -7.58
N THR A 127 14.75 -2.18 -8.36
CA THR A 127 13.81 -1.62 -9.36
C THR A 127 13.36 -2.68 -10.36
N ARG A 128 14.27 -3.53 -10.84
CA ARG A 128 13.90 -4.65 -11.74
C ARG A 128 12.96 -5.64 -11.06
N TRP A 129 13.22 -5.97 -9.80
CA TRP A 129 12.34 -6.84 -9.05
C TRP A 129 10.96 -6.21 -8.87
N CYS A 130 10.86 -4.94 -8.48
CA CYS A 130 9.60 -4.20 -8.33
C CYS A 130 8.81 -4.17 -9.64
N ARG A 131 9.44 -3.78 -10.74
CA ARG A 131 8.85 -3.75 -12.07
C ARG A 131 8.32 -5.12 -12.50
N LYS A 132 9.06 -6.19 -12.21
CA LYS A 132 8.60 -7.57 -12.45
C LYS A 132 7.32 -7.88 -11.67
N GLN A 133 7.23 -7.52 -10.38
CA GLN A 133 6.04 -7.80 -9.58
C GLN A 133 4.79 -7.08 -10.12
N VAL A 134 4.98 -5.85 -10.59
CA VAL A 134 3.91 -5.07 -11.23
C VAL A 134 3.48 -5.70 -12.56
N THR A 135 4.42 -6.04 -13.45
CA THR A 135 4.10 -6.65 -14.75
C THR A 135 3.47 -8.03 -14.64
N GLU A 136 3.80 -8.79 -13.60
CA GLU A 136 3.19 -10.08 -13.30
C GLU A 136 1.83 -9.97 -12.59
N GLY A 137 1.36 -8.74 -12.29
CA GLY A 137 0.03 -8.49 -11.72
C GLY A 137 -0.13 -8.87 -10.26
N ARG A 138 0.98 -8.91 -9.49
CA ARG A 138 0.95 -9.21 -8.05
C ARG A 138 0.63 -8.00 -7.19
N ILE A 139 0.87 -6.80 -7.71
CA ILE A 139 0.63 -5.54 -6.99
C ILE A 139 -0.81 -5.10 -7.24
N PHE A 140 -1.51 -4.80 -6.15
CA PHE A 140 -2.90 -4.39 -6.15
C PHE A 140 -3.06 -2.87 -6.36
N CYS A 141 -2.22 -2.07 -5.69
CA CYS A 141 -2.24 -0.62 -5.82
C CYS A 141 -0.85 -0.02 -5.59
N LEU A 142 -0.68 1.21 -6.02
CA LEU A 142 0.52 2.01 -5.79
C LEU A 142 0.24 3.14 -4.80
N GLY A 143 1.24 3.51 -4.03
CA GLY A 143 1.22 4.64 -3.10
C GLY A 143 2.43 5.54 -3.28
N THR A 144 2.31 6.78 -2.84
CA THR A 144 3.44 7.72 -2.83
C THR A 144 4.27 7.60 -1.57
N ASP A 145 3.68 7.15 -0.49
CA ASP A 145 4.26 7.22 0.87
C ASP A 145 4.76 8.65 1.18
N MET A 146 3.99 9.64 0.69
CA MET A 146 4.29 11.05 0.86
C MET A 146 4.13 11.47 2.32
N HIS A 147 5.12 12.19 2.84
CA HIS A 147 5.05 12.74 4.19
C HIS A 147 4.91 14.25 4.19
N ARG A 148 5.68 14.95 3.35
CA ARG A 148 5.67 16.41 3.20
C ARG A 148 6.15 16.81 1.80
N MET A 149 5.87 18.04 1.39
CA MET A 149 6.28 18.54 0.06
C MET A 149 7.79 18.76 -0.09
N ASP A 150 8.51 18.89 1.01
CA ASP A 150 9.97 19.04 1.07
C ASP A 150 10.72 17.73 1.40
N TYR A 151 9.98 16.73 1.89
CA TYR A 151 10.52 15.43 2.27
C TYR A 151 9.58 14.32 1.85
N ARG A 152 10.07 13.32 1.08
CA ARG A 152 9.26 12.29 0.44
C ARG A 152 8.11 12.90 -0.37
N LYS A 153 8.47 13.66 -1.38
CA LYS A 153 7.53 14.26 -2.34
C LYS A 153 6.74 13.18 -3.08
N PRO A 154 5.54 13.51 -3.57
CA PRO A 154 4.77 12.59 -4.42
C PRO A 154 5.35 12.56 -5.84
N ASP A 155 6.59 12.09 -5.99
CA ASP A 155 7.28 11.99 -7.28
C ASP A 155 6.82 10.73 -8.00
N ILE A 156 5.81 10.88 -8.86
CA ILE A 156 5.19 9.77 -9.59
C ILE A 156 5.47 9.80 -11.09
N GLU A 157 6.01 10.89 -11.63
CA GLU A 157 6.08 11.13 -13.06
C GLU A 157 6.87 10.03 -13.80
N GLU A 158 8.09 9.75 -13.36
CA GLU A 158 8.94 8.74 -13.98
C GLU A 158 8.30 7.34 -13.92
N SER A 159 7.77 6.99 -12.75
CA SER A 159 7.10 5.71 -12.52
C SER A 159 5.85 5.58 -13.39
N PHE A 160 5.05 6.65 -13.48
CA PHE A 160 3.85 6.67 -14.31
C PHE A 160 4.19 6.53 -15.80
N CYS A 161 5.21 7.23 -16.29
CA CYS A 161 5.71 7.06 -17.66
C CYS A 161 6.14 5.62 -17.94
N TRP A 162 6.82 4.99 -16.97
CA TRP A 162 7.19 3.58 -17.10
C TRP A 162 5.96 2.67 -17.16
N LEU A 163 4.96 2.87 -16.28
CA LEU A 163 3.73 2.08 -16.25
C LEU A 163 2.97 2.14 -17.58
N VAL A 164 2.75 3.36 -18.11
CA VAL A 164 2.05 3.58 -19.37
C VAL A 164 2.78 2.88 -20.54
N LYS A 165 4.10 2.84 -20.51
CA LYS A 165 4.90 2.20 -21.56
C LYS A 165 4.89 0.66 -21.50
N HIS A 166 4.71 0.06 -20.31
CA HIS A 166 4.92 -1.38 -20.10
C HIS A 166 3.66 -2.17 -19.74
N LEU A 167 2.57 -1.50 -19.38
CA LEU A 167 1.30 -2.14 -19.05
C LEU A 167 0.26 -1.87 -20.14
N ASP A 168 -0.58 -2.86 -20.40
CA ASP A 168 -1.79 -2.63 -21.21
C ASP A 168 -2.81 -1.78 -20.44
N GLY A 169 -3.75 -1.14 -21.16
CA GLY A 169 -4.71 -0.22 -20.58
C GLY A 169 -5.58 -0.83 -19.48
N ARG A 170 -5.90 -2.12 -19.55
CA ARG A 170 -6.71 -2.83 -18.57
C ARG A 170 -5.96 -3.01 -17.25
N ARG A 171 -4.71 -3.42 -17.33
CA ARG A 171 -3.82 -3.56 -16.16
C ARG A 171 -3.52 -2.22 -15.52
N LEU A 172 -3.21 -1.21 -16.34
CA LEU A 172 -2.96 0.14 -15.86
C LEU A 172 -4.19 0.68 -15.09
N HIS A 173 -5.38 0.56 -15.66
CA HIS A 173 -6.60 0.97 -15.01
C HIS A 173 -6.89 0.22 -13.70
N SER A 174 -6.62 -1.09 -13.66
CA SER A 174 -6.78 -1.89 -12.44
C SER A 174 -5.83 -1.49 -11.32
N LEU A 175 -4.63 -1.03 -11.64
CA LEU A 175 -3.59 -0.65 -10.69
C LEU A 175 -3.77 0.76 -10.12
N LEU A 176 -4.44 1.65 -10.89
CA LEU A 176 -4.63 3.06 -10.56
C LEU A 176 -6.03 3.38 -9.98
N ARG A 177 -6.83 2.37 -9.72
CA ARG A 177 -8.15 2.51 -9.10
C ARG A 177 -8.06 2.75 -7.60
#